data_4b9f80566f9be6d13480b907d5916e1d
#
_entry.id   4b9f80566f9be6d13480b907d5916e1d
#
_cell.length_a   1.000
_cell.length_b   1.000
_cell.length_c   1.000
_cell.angle_alpha   90.00
_cell.angle_beta   90.00
_cell.angle_gamma   90.00
#
_symmetry.space_group_name_H-M   'P 1'
#
loop_
_entity.id
_entity.type
_entity.pdbx_description
1 polymer ?
#
loop_
_entity_poly.entity_id
_entity_poly.type
_entity_poly.pdbx_seq_one_letter_code
_entity_poly.pdbx_strand_id
1 'polypeptide(L)'
;MSHSDHRGAAAARRVTTLAALAVSGMALAGFGQQALAQPSQMPVAPEWRDTAQRVAQAGVPLSELAPNAPDAYTVQRGDTLWGISGLFLKTPWRWPELWGMNLEQIRNPHLIFPGQMLVLEKVDGRARLRVAQGTGGEPTNTVKLSPRVRSELLESGAIAAIPLNLIGPFLNEAVVFDDNALDTAPRIVATQEGRVMVSRGETAYVRGDLGGARDFRLFRELQPLVDPDSREVLGYEGRFVGTAEYVRPGEMRPVAEGKSVVVPASFRITSTRLEAGVGDRLSPVPQQEEVAYVPHPPASPVQGRIVSIYGEGLRAGQNQVVALSRGRRDGIERGHVLALWRAGTPAVDTTGAERVTMQLPDERHGLLFVFRVFERVSYALILTVQEPVSAGDRFTQP
;
A
#
# COMPACT_ATOMS: atom_id res chain seq x y z
N MET A 1 -84.39 16.62 -26.18
CA MET A 1 -85.08 15.33 -26.44
C MET A 1 -84.30 14.33 -25.67
N SER A 2 -84.73 14.02 -24.54
CA SER A 2 -85.73 13.02 -24.09
C SER A 2 -85.06 11.76 -23.73
N HIS A 3 -85.02 11.55 -22.47
CA HIS A 3 -85.60 10.47 -21.63
C HIS A 3 -84.72 9.18 -21.56
N SER A 4 -84.58 8.54 -20.50
CA SER A 4 -85.15 8.37 -19.13
C SER A 4 -84.68 6.98 -18.67
N ASP A 5 -84.24 6.92 -17.47
CA ASP A 5 -84.80 6.18 -16.33
C ASP A 5 -84.99 4.67 -16.42
N HIS A 6 -84.53 3.95 -15.45
CA HIS A 6 -85.18 3.15 -14.42
C HIS A 6 -84.18 2.19 -13.78
N ARG A 7 -83.84 2.32 -12.53
CA ARG A 7 -84.41 1.75 -11.30
C ARG A 7 -84.57 0.23 -11.32
N GLY A 8 -83.97 -0.40 -10.34
CA GLY A 8 -84.30 -1.74 -9.92
C GLY A 8 -83.49 -2.19 -8.71
N ALA A 9 -84.09 -1.95 -7.55
CA ALA A 9 -83.63 -2.35 -6.23
C ALA A 9 -84.04 -3.80 -5.93
N ALA A 10 -83.41 -4.41 -4.95
CA ALA A 10 -83.86 -5.29 -3.87
C ALA A 10 -82.82 -6.40 -3.59
N ALA A 11 -82.36 -6.40 -2.49
CA ALA A 11 -82.72 -6.83 -1.12
C ALA A 11 -81.99 -8.13 -0.70
N ALA A 12 -81.21 -7.95 0.25
CA ALA A 12 -81.01 -8.68 1.49
C ALA A 12 -80.92 -10.23 1.50
N ARG A 13 -79.90 -10.74 2.10
CA ARG A 13 -79.98 -11.62 3.26
C ARG A 13 -78.62 -11.76 4.00
N ARG A 14 -78.73 -11.48 5.31
CA ARG A 14 -77.72 -11.67 6.34
C ARG A 14 -77.43 -13.13 6.54
N VAL A 15 -76.20 -13.56 6.73
CA VAL A 15 -75.79 -14.63 7.63
C VAL A 15 -74.51 -14.19 8.31
N THR A 16 -74.69 -13.99 9.59
CA THR A 16 -73.64 -13.77 10.59
C THR A 16 -72.93 -15.07 10.87
N THR A 17 -71.61 -15.11 10.78
CA THR A 17 -70.82 -16.07 11.58
C THR A 17 -69.57 -15.33 12.08
N LEU A 18 -69.52 -15.19 13.41
CA LEU A 18 -68.38 -14.81 14.19
C LEU A 18 -67.24 -15.85 13.99
N ALA A 19 -66.06 -15.42 13.69
CA ALA A 19 -64.89 -16.18 14.03
C ALA A 19 -63.77 -15.20 14.42
N ALA A 20 -63.15 -15.48 15.52
CA ALA A 20 -62.35 -14.65 16.39
C ALA A 20 -61.10 -14.08 15.74
N LEU A 21 -60.81 -12.82 16.11
CA LEU A 21 -59.50 -12.16 15.95
C LEU A 21 -58.42 -12.88 16.73
N ALA A 22 -57.34 -13.25 16.07
CA ALA A 22 -56.03 -13.34 16.67
C ALA A 22 -55.14 -12.35 15.88
N VAL A 23 -55.01 -11.15 16.41
CA VAL A 23 -54.02 -10.16 15.95
C VAL A 23 -52.70 -10.54 16.60
N SER A 24 -51.88 -11.28 15.87
CA SER A 24 -50.45 -11.40 16.18
C SER A 24 -49.73 -10.31 15.44
N GLY A 25 -49.49 -9.21 16.16
CA GLY A 25 -48.57 -8.18 15.75
C GLY A 25 -47.12 -8.68 15.73
N MET A 26 -46.64 -9.05 14.56
CA MET A 26 -45.24 -9.36 14.34
C MET A 26 -44.55 -8.06 13.91
N ALA A 27 -44.11 -7.30 14.92
CA ALA A 27 -43.17 -6.19 14.69
C ALA A 27 -41.86 -6.81 14.22
N LEU A 28 -41.59 -6.77 12.92
CA LEU A 28 -40.29 -6.98 12.32
C LEU A 28 -39.40 -5.79 12.72
N ALA A 29 -38.79 -5.91 13.92
CA ALA A 29 -37.60 -5.13 14.22
C ALA A 29 -36.48 -5.66 13.34
N GLY A 30 -36.26 -5.00 12.22
CA GLY A 30 -35.07 -5.17 11.40
C GLY A 30 -33.85 -4.73 12.21
N PHE A 31 -33.27 -5.65 12.98
CA PHE A 31 -31.91 -5.50 13.48
C PHE A 31 -31.02 -5.55 12.26
N GLY A 32 -30.66 -4.35 11.74
CA GLY A 32 -29.49 -4.20 10.91
C GLY A 32 -28.30 -4.74 11.70
N GLN A 33 -27.89 -5.96 11.43
CA GLN A 33 -26.56 -6.42 11.79
C GLN A 33 -25.57 -5.49 11.08
N GLN A 34 -25.13 -4.46 11.81
CA GLN A 34 -23.87 -3.80 11.47
C GLN A 34 -22.83 -4.93 11.56
N ALA A 35 -22.41 -5.41 10.39
CA ALA A 35 -21.24 -6.24 10.29
C ALA A 35 -20.11 -5.37 10.87
N LEU A 36 -19.73 -5.69 12.12
CA LEU A 36 -18.50 -5.20 12.70
C LEU A 36 -17.43 -5.65 11.72
N ALA A 37 -16.82 -4.71 11.02
CA ALA A 37 -15.69 -4.95 10.17
C ALA A 37 -14.64 -5.67 11.03
N GLN A 38 -14.50 -6.96 10.84
CA GLN A 38 -13.43 -7.72 11.48
C GLN A 38 -12.13 -7.10 10.96
N PRO A 39 -11.15 -6.80 11.83
CA PRO A 39 -9.86 -6.33 11.39
C PRO A 39 -9.36 -7.34 10.35
N SER A 40 -9.08 -6.85 9.15
CA SER A 40 -8.63 -7.66 8.02
C SER A 40 -7.46 -8.52 8.50
N GLN A 41 -7.64 -9.83 8.52
CA GLN A 41 -6.57 -10.78 8.82
C GLN A 41 -5.67 -10.81 7.60
N MET A 42 -4.70 -9.90 7.54
CA MET A 42 -3.70 -9.95 6.49
C MET A 42 -2.96 -11.28 6.57
N PRO A 43 -2.92 -12.08 5.50
CA PRO A 43 -2.27 -13.37 5.52
C PRO A 43 -0.76 -13.18 5.75
N VAL A 44 -0.23 -13.87 6.75
CA VAL A 44 1.21 -13.96 7.00
C VAL A 44 1.75 -15.12 6.17
N ALA A 45 2.82 -14.87 5.41
CA ALA A 45 3.45 -15.90 4.59
C ALA A 45 3.85 -17.13 5.44
N PRO A 46 3.69 -18.36 4.92
CA PRO A 46 3.99 -19.58 5.69
C PRO A 46 5.41 -19.63 6.26
N GLU A 47 6.40 -19.23 5.48
CA GLU A 47 7.82 -19.18 5.86
C GLU A 47 8.10 -18.31 7.10
N TRP A 48 7.33 -17.23 7.27
CA TRP A 48 7.44 -16.35 8.44
C TRP A 48 6.84 -16.99 9.68
N ARG A 49 5.78 -17.78 9.53
CA ARG A 49 5.21 -18.57 10.62
C ARG A 49 6.18 -19.64 11.10
N ASP A 50 6.82 -20.33 10.17
CA ASP A 50 7.81 -21.38 10.50
C ASP A 50 9.00 -20.78 11.21
N THR A 51 9.49 -19.62 10.78
CA THR A 51 10.57 -18.90 11.46
C THR A 51 10.12 -18.45 12.84
N ALA A 52 8.93 -17.87 12.97
CA ALA A 52 8.39 -17.44 14.24
C ALA A 52 8.22 -18.62 15.23
N GLN A 53 7.74 -19.79 14.75
CA GLN A 53 7.59 -20.98 15.58
C GLN A 53 8.93 -21.51 16.08
N ARG A 54 9.95 -21.57 15.23
CA ARG A 54 11.31 -21.99 15.64
C ARG A 54 11.90 -21.08 16.71
N VAL A 55 11.73 -19.77 16.54
CA VAL A 55 12.23 -18.78 17.51
C VAL A 55 11.44 -18.83 18.81
N ALA A 56 10.10 -19.01 18.76
CA ALA A 56 9.27 -19.16 19.95
C ALA A 56 9.73 -20.32 20.85
N GLN A 57 10.18 -21.42 20.24
CA GLN A 57 10.67 -22.60 20.97
C GLN A 57 12.08 -22.42 21.51
N ALA A 58 12.98 -21.80 20.73
CA ALA A 58 14.41 -21.73 21.02
C ALA A 58 14.87 -20.40 21.64
N GLY A 59 14.16 -19.30 21.40
CA GLY A 59 14.63 -17.93 21.68
C GLY A 59 15.71 -17.49 20.70
N VAL A 60 16.11 -16.23 20.76
CA VAL A 60 17.16 -15.62 19.91
C VAL A 60 18.47 -15.60 20.65
N PRO A 61 19.63 -15.97 20.04
CA PRO A 61 20.93 -15.84 20.68
C PRO A 61 21.18 -14.41 21.16
N LEU A 62 21.80 -14.23 22.32
CA LEU A 62 22.13 -12.90 22.84
C LEU A 62 23.01 -12.07 21.88
N SER A 63 23.80 -12.75 21.02
CA SER A 63 24.63 -12.10 20.01
C SER A 63 23.83 -11.34 18.95
N GLU A 64 22.55 -11.65 18.79
CA GLU A 64 21.64 -11.03 17.82
C GLU A 64 20.88 -9.84 18.39
N LEU A 65 20.96 -9.61 19.69
CA LEU A 65 20.36 -8.45 20.32
C LEU A 65 21.10 -7.16 19.91
N ALA A 66 20.34 -6.08 19.80
CA ALA A 66 20.91 -4.76 19.65
C ALA A 66 21.77 -4.43 20.89
N PRO A 67 22.90 -3.71 20.73
CA PRO A 67 23.80 -3.39 21.87
C PRO A 67 23.10 -2.65 22.99
N ASN A 68 22.10 -1.84 22.65
CA ASN A 68 21.32 -1.00 23.57
C ASN A 68 19.86 -1.50 23.70
N ALA A 69 19.61 -2.80 23.51
CA ALA A 69 18.26 -3.36 23.64
C ALA A 69 17.71 -3.06 25.04
N PRO A 70 16.53 -2.40 25.14
CA PRO A 70 15.94 -2.08 26.44
C PRO A 70 15.45 -3.37 27.12
N ASP A 71 15.41 -3.38 28.44
CA ASP A 71 14.83 -4.52 29.19
C ASP A 71 13.30 -4.54 29.09
N ALA A 72 12.66 -3.39 28.86
CA ALA A 72 11.23 -3.28 28.64
C ALA A 72 10.91 -2.11 27.71
N TYR A 73 9.82 -2.24 26.94
CA TYR A 73 9.32 -1.20 26.04
C TYR A 73 7.80 -1.20 26.00
N THR A 74 7.19 -0.04 26.14
CA THR A 74 5.74 0.12 25.97
C THR A 74 5.46 0.62 24.56
N VAL A 75 4.69 -0.17 23.81
CA VAL A 75 4.29 0.14 22.44
C VAL A 75 3.53 1.47 22.41
N GLN A 76 3.97 2.39 21.58
CA GLN A 76 3.40 3.72 21.44
C GLN A 76 2.54 3.84 20.18
N ARG A 77 1.67 4.84 20.16
CA ARG A 77 0.90 5.14 18.94
C ARG A 77 1.85 5.69 17.87
N GLY A 78 1.83 5.05 16.71
CA GLY A 78 2.73 5.38 15.59
C GLY A 78 3.95 4.47 15.48
N ASP A 79 4.17 3.58 16.44
CA ASP A 79 5.18 2.53 16.31
C ASP A 79 4.87 1.61 15.13
N THR A 80 5.91 0.96 14.65
CA THR A 80 5.84 -0.12 13.67
C THR A 80 6.62 -1.33 14.19
N LEU A 81 6.26 -2.52 13.71
CA LEU A 81 7.05 -3.73 14.03
C LEU A 81 8.50 -3.59 13.60
N TRP A 82 8.75 -2.91 12.50
CA TRP A 82 10.09 -2.56 12.05
C TRP A 82 10.84 -1.72 13.09
N GLY A 83 10.23 -0.64 13.58
CA GLY A 83 10.83 0.24 14.59
C GLY A 83 11.10 -0.51 15.89
N ILE A 84 10.11 -1.24 16.39
CA ILE A 84 10.24 -2.04 17.62
C ILE A 84 11.33 -3.10 17.46
N SER A 85 11.36 -3.82 16.32
CA SER A 85 12.41 -4.81 16.06
C SER A 85 13.80 -4.19 16.13
N GLY A 86 13.99 -2.98 15.61
CA GLY A 86 15.26 -2.26 15.66
C GLY A 86 15.70 -1.85 17.08
N LEU A 87 14.79 -1.80 18.06
CA LEU A 87 15.15 -1.56 19.46
C LEU A 87 15.74 -2.81 20.11
N PHE A 88 15.27 -4.00 19.76
CA PHE A 88 15.64 -5.25 20.41
C PHE A 88 16.65 -6.07 19.63
N LEU A 89 16.67 -5.99 18.29
CA LEU A 89 17.51 -6.79 17.41
C LEU A 89 18.49 -5.91 16.62
N LYS A 90 19.66 -6.43 16.31
CA LYS A 90 20.66 -5.75 15.48
C LYS A 90 20.13 -5.35 14.10
N THR A 91 19.13 -6.09 13.62
CA THR A 91 18.60 -5.94 12.27
C THR A 91 17.07 -5.86 12.28
N PRO A 92 16.47 -4.73 11.90
CA PRO A 92 15.02 -4.53 11.97
C PRO A 92 14.19 -5.54 11.17
N TRP A 93 14.70 -6.04 10.04
CA TRP A 93 13.99 -7.04 9.20
C TRP A 93 13.82 -8.40 9.87
N ARG A 94 14.47 -8.64 11.00
CA ARG A 94 14.30 -9.85 11.81
C ARG A 94 13.07 -9.81 12.72
N TRP A 95 12.12 -8.91 12.43
CA TRP A 95 10.87 -8.83 13.19
C TRP A 95 10.10 -10.17 13.30
N PRO A 96 10.20 -11.15 12.36
CA PRO A 96 9.58 -12.46 12.57
C PRO A 96 10.14 -13.20 13.78
N GLU A 97 11.42 -12.98 14.10
CA GLU A 97 12.04 -13.53 15.31
C GLU A 97 11.50 -12.86 16.57
N LEU A 98 11.32 -11.54 16.53
CA LEU A 98 10.66 -10.80 17.60
C LEU A 98 9.21 -11.27 17.79
N TRP A 99 8.48 -11.50 16.70
CA TRP A 99 7.15 -12.09 16.74
C TRP A 99 7.18 -13.51 17.29
N GLY A 100 8.11 -14.35 16.87
CA GLY A 100 8.30 -15.70 17.37
C GLY A 100 8.51 -15.75 18.88
N MET A 101 9.26 -14.80 19.43
CA MET A 101 9.46 -14.66 20.88
C MET A 101 8.13 -14.38 21.63
N ASN A 102 7.10 -13.87 20.94
CA ASN A 102 5.79 -13.51 21.51
C ASN A 102 4.65 -14.38 21.00
N LEU A 103 4.92 -15.51 20.35
CA LEU A 103 3.92 -16.31 19.63
C LEU A 103 2.74 -16.76 20.53
N GLU A 104 2.98 -17.02 21.81
CA GLU A 104 1.92 -17.41 22.75
C GLU A 104 0.91 -16.29 23.02
N GLN A 105 1.35 -15.03 23.07
CA GLN A 105 0.53 -13.85 23.34
C GLN A 105 0.08 -13.13 22.06
N ILE A 106 0.90 -13.19 21.01
CA ILE A 106 0.66 -12.47 19.76
C ILE A 106 0.52 -13.50 18.63
N ARG A 107 -0.66 -14.03 18.45
CA ARG A 107 -0.98 -15.01 17.38
C ARG A 107 -0.84 -14.44 15.98
N ASN A 108 -0.99 -13.13 15.83
CA ASN A 108 -0.83 -12.40 14.57
C ASN A 108 0.04 -11.18 14.82
N PRO A 109 1.21 -11.05 14.18
CA PRO A 109 2.13 -9.92 14.38
C PRO A 109 1.55 -8.58 13.93
N HIS A 110 0.51 -8.61 13.09
CA HIS A 110 -0.21 -7.40 12.69
C HIS A 110 -1.20 -6.90 13.75
N LEU A 111 -1.33 -7.60 14.88
CA LEU A 111 -2.25 -7.27 15.98
C LEU A 111 -1.51 -6.87 17.26
N ILE A 112 -0.41 -6.12 17.15
CA ILE A 112 0.22 -5.45 18.28
C ILE A 112 -0.41 -4.07 18.43
N PHE A 113 -0.75 -3.72 19.67
CA PHE A 113 -1.51 -2.51 19.96
C PHE A 113 -0.72 -1.55 20.86
N PRO A 114 -0.88 -0.24 20.68
CA PRO A 114 -0.34 0.75 21.61
C PRO A 114 -0.79 0.48 23.05
N GLY A 115 0.14 0.67 23.99
CA GLY A 115 -0.07 0.42 25.42
C GLY A 115 0.36 -0.98 25.88
N GLN A 116 0.62 -1.92 24.97
CA GLN A 116 1.21 -3.21 25.37
C GLN A 116 2.68 -3.01 25.79
N MET A 117 3.06 -3.62 26.91
CA MET A 117 4.45 -3.60 27.40
C MET A 117 5.15 -4.89 26.99
N LEU A 118 6.27 -4.73 26.29
CA LEU A 118 7.18 -5.80 25.87
C LEU A 118 8.32 -5.87 26.88
N VAL A 119 8.64 -7.05 27.38
CA VAL A 119 9.74 -7.29 28.35
C VAL A 119 10.71 -8.28 27.78
N LEU A 120 12.01 -7.94 27.79
CA LEU A 120 13.10 -8.76 27.32
C LEU A 120 13.60 -9.67 28.45
N GLU A 121 13.37 -10.96 28.30
CA GLU A 121 13.92 -11.99 29.21
C GLU A 121 15.19 -12.61 28.61
N LYS A 122 16.23 -12.71 29.40
CA LYS A 122 17.52 -13.34 29.03
C LYS A 122 17.70 -14.59 29.87
N VAL A 123 17.59 -15.77 29.26
CA VAL A 123 17.69 -17.08 29.93
C VAL A 123 18.58 -17.97 29.12
N ASP A 124 19.53 -18.66 29.79
CA ASP A 124 20.45 -19.67 29.22
C ASP A 124 21.17 -19.21 27.93
N GLY A 125 21.68 -17.98 27.93
CA GLY A 125 22.37 -17.40 26.77
C GLY A 125 21.46 -17.02 25.58
N ARG A 126 20.16 -17.05 25.77
CA ARG A 126 19.14 -16.71 24.80
C ARG A 126 18.23 -15.59 25.31
N ALA A 127 17.63 -14.87 24.39
CA ALA A 127 16.66 -13.82 24.66
C ALA A 127 15.28 -14.22 24.18
N ARG A 128 14.27 -13.81 24.93
CA ARG A 128 12.86 -13.92 24.58
C ARG A 128 12.18 -12.60 24.90
N LEU A 129 11.23 -12.20 24.07
CA LEU A 129 10.40 -11.04 24.32
C LEU A 129 9.01 -11.53 24.75
N ARG A 130 8.48 -10.99 25.84
CA ARG A 130 7.14 -11.30 26.34
C ARG A 130 6.32 -10.04 26.46
N VAL A 131 5.03 -10.17 26.15
CA VAL A 131 4.08 -9.12 26.51
C VAL A 131 3.82 -9.25 28.01
N ALA A 132 4.19 -8.24 28.78
CA ALA A 132 3.80 -8.18 30.17
C ALA A 132 2.26 -8.13 30.23
N GLN A 133 1.67 -9.18 30.77
CA GLN A 133 0.29 -9.05 31.22
C GLN A 133 0.33 -8.04 32.35
N GLY A 134 -0.30 -6.87 32.13
CA GLY A 134 -0.51 -5.97 33.23
C GLY A 134 -1.16 -6.80 34.34
N THR A 135 -0.44 -6.97 35.44
CA THR A 135 -1.05 -7.38 36.69
C THR A 135 -2.00 -6.24 37.03
N GLY A 136 -3.23 -6.34 36.49
CA GLY A 136 -4.34 -5.63 37.05
C GLY A 136 -4.37 -6.06 38.50
N GLY A 137 -3.76 -5.24 39.39
CA GLY A 137 -3.97 -5.37 40.80
C GLY A 137 -5.47 -5.41 40.98
N GLU A 138 -5.95 -6.40 41.72
CA GLU A 138 -7.36 -6.44 42.13
C GLU A 138 -7.76 -5.04 42.56
N PRO A 139 -8.86 -4.47 42.04
CA PRO A 139 -9.30 -3.16 42.47
C PRO A 139 -9.83 -3.29 43.87
N THR A 140 -9.01 -3.03 44.87
CA THR A 140 -9.40 -2.87 46.26
C THR A 140 -10.03 -1.49 46.49
N ASN A 141 -10.94 -1.09 45.61
CA ASN A 141 -11.91 -0.04 45.92
C ASN A 141 -13.03 -0.06 44.86
N THR A 142 -14.18 -0.54 45.27
CA THR A 142 -15.40 -0.50 44.47
C THR A 142 -15.89 0.95 44.40
N VAL A 143 -15.42 1.69 43.42
CA VAL A 143 -16.04 2.97 43.03
C VAL A 143 -17.19 2.63 42.09
N LYS A 144 -18.42 2.84 42.56
CA LYS A 144 -19.64 2.71 41.78
C LYS A 144 -19.67 3.81 40.72
N LEU A 145 -19.15 3.51 39.54
CA LEU A 145 -19.20 4.42 38.38
C LEU A 145 -20.56 4.26 37.72
N SER A 146 -21.35 5.32 37.72
CA SER A 146 -22.56 5.43 36.90
C SER A 146 -22.16 5.25 35.41
N PRO A 147 -22.97 4.50 34.60
CA PRO A 147 -22.63 4.25 33.21
C PRO A 147 -22.90 5.49 32.37
N ARG A 148 -21.93 6.39 32.31
CA ARG A 148 -21.75 7.25 31.15
C ARG A 148 -20.72 6.58 30.25
N VAL A 149 -21.19 5.65 29.47
CA VAL A 149 -20.41 5.06 28.37
C VAL A 149 -20.15 6.18 27.39
N ARG A 150 -19.01 6.82 27.50
CA ARG A 150 -18.36 7.49 26.40
C ARG A 150 -17.63 6.38 25.65
N SER A 151 -18.30 5.74 24.70
CA SER A 151 -17.63 4.98 23.67
C SER A 151 -16.95 5.98 22.74
N GLU A 152 -15.80 6.51 23.15
CA GLU A 152 -14.80 6.88 22.17
C GLU A 152 -14.43 5.56 21.51
N LEU A 153 -14.80 5.41 20.24
CA LEU A 153 -14.18 4.45 19.34
C LEU A 153 -12.68 4.75 19.39
N LEU A 154 -11.98 4.05 20.27
CA LEU A 154 -10.55 3.88 20.15
C LEU A 154 -10.38 3.17 18.80
N GLU A 155 -10.05 3.94 17.75
CA GLU A 155 -9.38 3.42 16.59
C GLU A 155 -7.99 2.94 17.04
N SER A 156 -7.95 1.93 17.88
CA SER A 156 -6.76 1.19 18.23
C SER A 156 -6.49 0.19 17.10
N GLY A 157 -6.18 0.73 15.91
CA GLY A 157 -5.67 -0.11 14.84
C GLY A 157 -4.37 -0.76 15.30
N ALA A 158 -4.18 -2.03 14.97
CA ALA A 158 -2.92 -2.71 15.14
C ALA A 158 -1.81 -1.94 14.42
N ILE A 159 -0.60 -1.96 14.98
CA ILE A 159 0.55 -1.29 14.37
C ILE A 159 0.93 -2.00 13.06
N ALA A 160 1.25 -1.23 12.03
CA ALA A 160 1.71 -1.75 10.76
C ALA A 160 3.18 -2.18 10.81
N ALA A 161 3.56 -3.15 9.98
CA ALA A 161 4.96 -3.55 9.83
C ALA A 161 5.81 -2.39 9.28
N ILE A 162 5.27 -1.66 8.30
CA ILE A 162 5.82 -0.40 7.76
C ILE A 162 4.66 0.59 7.62
N PRO A 163 4.88 1.90 7.84
CA PRO A 163 3.84 2.90 7.70
C PRO A 163 3.27 2.93 6.27
N LEU A 164 2.04 2.43 6.07
CA LEU A 164 1.38 2.37 4.76
C LEU A 164 1.12 3.76 4.16
N ASN A 165 1.01 4.78 4.99
CA ASN A 165 0.86 6.16 4.54
C ASN A 165 2.08 6.67 3.73
N LEU A 166 3.26 6.07 3.91
CA LEU A 166 4.47 6.43 3.15
C LEU A 166 4.49 5.81 1.75
N ILE A 167 3.90 4.63 1.56
CA ILE A 167 3.88 3.93 0.28
C ILE A 167 2.53 4.01 -0.44
N GLY A 168 1.44 4.27 0.30
CA GLY A 168 0.08 4.31 -0.24
C GLY A 168 -0.10 5.19 -1.48
N PRO A 169 0.37 6.44 -1.48
CA PRO A 169 0.31 7.30 -2.66
C PRO A 169 0.99 6.68 -3.89
N PHE A 170 2.13 6.01 -3.71
CA PHE A 170 2.92 5.43 -4.80
C PHE A 170 2.37 4.09 -5.32
N LEU A 171 1.52 3.40 -4.56
CA LEU A 171 0.90 2.15 -5.01
C LEU A 171 0.02 2.36 -6.25
N ASN A 172 -0.60 3.52 -6.36
CA ASN A 172 -1.46 3.87 -7.49
C ASN A 172 -0.72 4.67 -8.57
N GLU A 173 0.25 5.47 -8.19
CA GLU A 173 0.91 6.43 -9.07
C GLU A 173 2.09 5.82 -9.82
N ALA A 174 2.94 5.04 -9.15
CA ALA A 174 4.16 4.49 -9.74
C ALA A 174 3.85 3.32 -10.67
N VAL A 175 3.98 3.51 -11.97
CA VAL A 175 3.73 2.50 -13.00
C VAL A 175 4.88 2.44 -13.98
N VAL A 176 5.36 1.22 -14.20
CA VAL A 176 6.32 0.92 -15.25
C VAL A 176 5.63 0.06 -16.30
N PHE A 177 5.78 0.43 -17.54
CA PHE A 177 5.35 -0.32 -18.71
C PHE A 177 6.56 -1.07 -19.29
N ASP A 178 6.41 -2.36 -19.54
CA ASP A 178 7.51 -3.21 -20.05
C ASP A 178 7.93 -2.83 -21.48
N ASP A 179 6.97 -2.36 -22.24
CA ASP A 179 7.15 -1.85 -23.60
C ASP A 179 6.49 -0.46 -23.71
N ASN A 180 6.55 0.11 -24.90
CA ASN A 180 5.90 1.40 -25.17
C ASN A 180 4.34 1.24 -25.31
N ALA A 181 3.72 0.42 -24.47
CA ALA A 181 2.29 0.12 -24.52
C ALA A 181 1.41 1.37 -24.44
N LEU A 182 1.92 2.47 -23.91
CA LEU A 182 1.18 3.73 -23.91
C LEU A 182 1.03 4.35 -25.29
N ASP A 183 1.81 3.99 -26.28
CA ASP A 183 1.65 4.55 -27.65
C ASP A 183 0.29 4.16 -28.25
N THR A 184 -0.17 2.94 -27.96
CA THR A 184 -1.47 2.44 -28.39
C THR A 184 -2.59 2.66 -27.38
N ALA A 185 -2.26 3.08 -26.18
CA ALA A 185 -3.22 3.30 -25.09
C ALA A 185 -4.28 4.36 -25.45
N PRO A 186 -5.49 4.27 -24.87
CA PRO A 186 -6.48 5.33 -24.97
C PRO A 186 -5.89 6.68 -24.57
N ARG A 187 -6.32 7.75 -25.23
CA ARG A 187 -5.76 9.08 -24.99
C ARG A 187 -6.86 10.15 -24.96
N ILE A 188 -6.62 11.21 -24.22
CA ILE A 188 -7.44 12.41 -24.25
C ILE A 188 -7.24 13.09 -25.62
N VAL A 189 -8.31 13.26 -26.36
CA VAL A 189 -8.30 13.89 -27.69
C VAL A 189 -8.92 15.29 -27.67
N ALA A 190 -9.75 15.59 -26.68
CA ALA A 190 -10.35 16.89 -26.49
C ALA A 190 -10.77 17.07 -25.02
N THR A 191 -11.02 18.30 -24.63
CA THR A 191 -11.50 18.69 -23.31
C THR A 191 -12.81 19.48 -23.45
N GLN A 192 -13.51 19.63 -22.36
CA GLN A 192 -14.76 20.39 -22.33
C GLN A 192 -14.48 21.86 -22.71
N GLU A 193 -15.34 22.41 -23.57
CA GLU A 193 -15.28 23.81 -24.01
C GLU A 193 -13.98 24.26 -24.66
N GLY A 194 -13.19 23.28 -25.21
CA GLY A 194 -11.93 23.58 -25.88
C GLY A 194 -10.82 24.08 -24.97
N ARG A 195 -10.91 23.83 -23.66
CA ARG A 195 -9.83 24.15 -22.71
C ARG A 195 -8.58 23.34 -23.04
N VAL A 196 -7.42 23.89 -22.76
CA VAL A 196 -6.16 23.19 -22.97
C VAL A 196 -5.94 22.14 -21.89
N MET A 197 -6.28 22.45 -20.65
CA MET A 197 -6.16 21.62 -19.47
C MET A 197 -7.48 21.52 -18.72
N VAL A 198 -7.67 20.42 -18.02
CA VAL A 198 -8.84 20.13 -17.19
C VAL A 198 -8.41 19.63 -15.80
N SER A 199 -9.16 20.06 -14.81
CA SER A 199 -8.98 19.75 -13.41
C SER A 199 -10.03 18.76 -12.89
N ARG A 200 -9.97 18.45 -11.60
CA ARG A 200 -10.92 17.55 -10.94
C ARG A 200 -12.38 18.02 -11.16
N GLY A 201 -13.24 17.07 -11.51
CA GLY A 201 -14.67 17.28 -11.75
C GLY A 201 -15.02 17.64 -13.18
N GLU A 202 -14.05 18.03 -14.01
CA GLU A 202 -14.25 18.42 -15.40
C GLU A 202 -14.26 17.20 -16.34
N THR A 203 -14.75 17.41 -17.57
CA THR A 203 -14.90 16.35 -18.57
C THR A 203 -13.75 16.37 -19.58
N ALA A 204 -13.18 15.19 -19.80
CA ALA A 204 -12.24 14.91 -20.88
C ALA A 204 -12.88 13.93 -21.90
N TYR A 205 -12.52 14.08 -23.16
CA TYR A 205 -12.96 13.20 -24.24
C TYR A 205 -11.82 12.28 -24.67
N VAL A 206 -12.09 10.98 -24.66
CA VAL A 206 -11.07 9.93 -24.84
C VAL A 206 -11.36 9.08 -26.07
N ARG A 207 -10.30 8.72 -26.79
CA ARG A 207 -10.33 7.80 -27.93
C ARG A 207 -9.30 6.69 -27.75
N GLY A 208 -9.69 5.46 -28.06
CA GLY A 208 -8.87 4.26 -27.97
C GLY A 208 -9.70 3.08 -27.45
N ASP A 209 -9.07 1.93 -27.31
CA ASP A 209 -9.68 0.74 -26.73
C ASP A 209 -9.66 0.84 -25.19
N LEU A 210 -10.83 0.79 -24.57
CA LEU A 210 -11.01 0.94 -23.13
C LEU A 210 -11.01 -0.40 -22.39
N GLY A 211 -11.04 -1.54 -23.10
CA GLY A 211 -10.99 -2.88 -22.49
C GLY A 211 -12.08 -3.17 -21.46
N GLY A 212 -13.17 -2.38 -21.43
CA GLY A 212 -14.28 -2.56 -20.48
C GLY A 212 -14.02 -2.07 -19.05
N ALA A 213 -12.86 -1.47 -18.78
CA ALA A 213 -12.57 -0.85 -17.49
C ALA A 213 -13.41 0.42 -17.27
N ARG A 214 -13.63 0.79 -16.00
CA ARG A 214 -14.33 2.03 -15.63
C ARG A 214 -13.41 3.08 -15.05
N ASP A 215 -12.43 2.67 -14.26
CA ASP A 215 -11.51 3.55 -13.58
C ASP A 215 -10.14 3.50 -14.27
N PHE A 216 -9.61 4.68 -14.55
CA PHE A 216 -8.36 4.84 -15.29
C PHE A 216 -7.42 5.79 -14.57
N ARG A 217 -6.12 5.53 -14.73
CA ARG A 217 -5.04 6.44 -14.39
C ARG A 217 -4.61 7.18 -15.64
N LEU A 218 -4.24 8.44 -15.46
CA LEU A 218 -3.75 9.31 -16.52
C LEU A 218 -2.24 9.46 -16.39
N PHE A 219 -1.55 9.33 -17.52
CA PHE A 219 -0.11 9.48 -17.62
C PHE A 219 0.29 10.40 -18.76
N ARG A 220 1.32 11.17 -18.52
CA ARG A 220 1.96 12.04 -19.51
C ARG A 220 3.40 11.61 -19.66
N GLU A 221 3.92 11.64 -20.87
CA GLU A 221 5.30 11.34 -21.19
C GLU A 221 5.81 10.02 -20.59
N LEU A 222 6.46 9.23 -21.39
CA LEU A 222 7.17 8.04 -20.97
C LEU A 222 8.64 8.33 -20.89
N GLN A 223 9.23 8.05 -19.73
CA GLN A 223 10.67 8.14 -19.55
C GLN A 223 11.27 6.73 -19.53
N PRO A 224 12.28 6.42 -20.36
CA PRO A 224 12.93 5.13 -20.31
C PRO A 224 13.73 4.98 -19.02
N LEU A 225 13.51 3.88 -18.30
CA LEU A 225 14.32 3.47 -17.17
C LEU A 225 15.52 2.67 -17.71
N VAL A 226 16.70 3.27 -17.70
CA VAL A 226 17.92 2.70 -18.28
C VAL A 226 18.82 2.18 -17.16
N ASP A 227 19.21 0.90 -17.24
CA ASP A 227 20.19 0.33 -16.31
C ASP A 227 21.53 1.09 -16.44
N PRO A 228 22.07 1.66 -15.35
CA PRO A 228 23.32 2.42 -15.40
C PRO A 228 24.52 1.61 -15.86
N ASP A 229 24.55 0.31 -15.56
CA ASP A 229 25.67 -0.58 -15.89
C ASP A 229 25.57 -1.13 -17.33
N SER A 230 24.43 -1.75 -17.70
CA SER A 230 24.26 -2.42 -18.99
C SER A 230 23.75 -1.52 -20.11
N ARG A 231 23.21 -0.35 -19.79
CA ARG A 231 22.52 0.56 -20.71
C ARG A 231 21.25 -0.02 -21.34
N GLU A 232 20.78 -1.14 -20.86
CA GLU A 232 19.50 -1.75 -21.26
C GLU A 232 18.33 -0.87 -20.80
N VAL A 233 17.32 -0.69 -21.67
CA VAL A 233 16.03 -0.10 -21.26
C VAL A 233 15.23 -1.17 -20.53
N LEU A 234 15.04 -0.97 -19.24
CA LEU A 234 14.35 -1.91 -18.35
C LEU A 234 12.83 -1.77 -18.39
N GLY A 235 12.34 -0.64 -18.86
CA GLY A 235 10.93 -0.30 -18.95
C GLY A 235 10.75 1.20 -19.11
N TYR A 236 9.49 1.63 -19.10
CA TYR A 236 9.13 3.04 -19.28
C TYR A 236 8.28 3.51 -18.10
N GLU A 237 8.74 4.53 -17.39
CA GLU A 237 8.00 5.17 -16.30
C GLU A 237 7.05 6.22 -16.85
N GLY A 238 5.76 6.10 -16.55
CA GLY A 238 4.77 7.11 -16.90
C GLY A 238 4.67 8.19 -15.82
N ARG A 239 4.74 9.46 -16.22
CA ARG A 239 4.48 10.58 -15.31
C ARG A 239 3.01 10.62 -14.94
N PHE A 240 2.68 10.33 -13.70
CA PHE A 240 1.30 10.29 -13.22
C PHE A 240 0.67 11.70 -13.23
N VAL A 241 -0.48 11.82 -13.87
CA VAL A 241 -1.25 13.06 -13.97
C VAL A 241 -2.44 13.07 -13.01
N GLY A 242 -3.18 11.95 -12.94
CA GLY A 242 -4.36 11.86 -12.13
C GLY A 242 -5.17 10.60 -12.41
N THR A 243 -6.45 10.61 -12.04
CA THR A 243 -7.40 9.54 -12.28
C THR A 243 -8.65 10.07 -12.96
N ALA A 244 -9.29 9.20 -13.76
CA ALA A 244 -10.51 9.51 -14.47
C ALA A 244 -11.48 8.33 -14.45
N GLU A 245 -12.75 8.62 -14.38
CA GLU A 245 -13.85 7.66 -14.40
C GLU A 245 -14.58 7.74 -15.74
N TYR A 246 -14.87 6.58 -16.32
CA TYR A 246 -15.69 6.44 -17.51
C TYR A 246 -17.13 6.85 -17.24
N VAL A 247 -17.68 7.72 -18.10
CA VAL A 247 -19.05 8.25 -17.97
C VAL A 247 -19.95 7.76 -19.09
N ARG A 248 -19.49 7.86 -20.34
CA ARG A 248 -20.31 7.59 -21.52
C ARG A 248 -19.48 6.98 -22.65
N PRO A 249 -20.04 6.00 -23.43
CA PRO A 249 -19.35 5.40 -24.56
C PRO A 249 -19.11 6.42 -25.68
N GLY A 250 -18.06 6.19 -26.43
CA GLY A 250 -17.91 6.76 -27.75
C GLY A 250 -18.79 6.06 -28.76
N GLU A 251 -19.16 6.73 -29.82
CA GLU A 251 -20.01 6.19 -30.89
C GLU A 251 -19.57 6.71 -32.26
N MET A 252 -19.98 5.98 -33.30
CA MET A 252 -19.92 6.47 -34.69
C MET A 252 -21.29 7.04 -35.04
N ARG A 253 -21.39 8.34 -35.25
CA ARG A 253 -22.65 9.00 -35.60
C ARG A 253 -22.70 9.23 -37.11
N PRO A 254 -23.70 8.67 -37.81
CA PRO A 254 -23.90 8.98 -39.22
C PRO A 254 -24.30 10.45 -39.41
N VAL A 255 -23.71 11.10 -40.38
CA VAL A 255 -24.06 12.44 -40.87
C VAL A 255 -24.44 12.33 -42.33
N ALA A 256 -24.97 13.44 -42.92
CA ALA A 256 -25.40 13.45 -44.30
C ALA A 256 -24.34 12.90 -45.29
N GLU A 257 -24.78 12.36 -46.44
CA GLU A 257 -23.93 11.85 -47.53
C GLU A 257 -23.11 10.58 -47.20
N GLY A 258 -23.60 9.69 -46.30
CA GLY A 258 -22.93 8.41 -45.98
C GLY A 258 -21.62 8.54 -45.22
N LYS A 259 -21.31 9.74 -44.69
CA LYS A 259 -20.17 9.99 -43.82
C LYS A 259 -20.55 9.72 -42.37
N SER A 260 -19.58 9.28 -41.57
CA SER A 260 -19.73 9.10 -40.14
C SER A 260 -18.72 9.96 -39.38
N VAL A 261 -19.14 10.52 -38.26
CA VAL A 261 -18.30 11.30 -37.35
C VAL A 261 -18.08 10.49 -36.07
N VAL A 262 -16.84 10.48 -35.63
CA VAL A 262 -16.46 9.82 -34.35
C VAL A 262 -16.85 10.73 -33.19
N VAL A 263 -17.71 10.23 -32.30
CA VAL A 263 -17.98 10.86 -31.01
C VAL A 263 -17.11 10.13 -29.98
N PRO A 264 -16.14 10.80 -29.32
CA PRO A 264 -15.27 10.17 -28.35
C PRO A 264 -16.01 9.79 -27.07
N ALA A 265 -15.48 8.83 -26.32
CA ALA A 265 -15.95 8.49 -24.99
C ALA A 265 -15.74 9.67 -24.02
N SER A 266 -16.66 9.83 -23.07
CA SER A 266 -16.56 10.89 -22.08
C SER A 266 -16.10 10.34 -20.74
N PHE A 267 -15.17 11.06 -20.13
CA PHE A 267 -14.57 10.74 -18.84
C PHE A 267 -14.68 11.94 -17.90
N ARG A 268 -14.85 11.68 -16.62
CA ARG A 268 -14.77 12.68 -15.56
C ARG A 268 -13.43 12.55 -14.85
N ILE A 269 -12.71 13.62 -14.71
CA ILE A 269 -11.47 13.66 -13.92
C ILE A 269 -11.84 13.57 -12.44
N THR A 270 -11.38 12.54 -11.75
CA THR A 270 -11.72 12.26 -10.34
C THR A 270 -10.66 12.78 -9.38
N SER A 271 -9.38 12.74 -9.78
CA SER A 271 -8.27 13.37 -9.05
C SER A 271 -7.21 13.89 -10.01
N THR A 272 -6.46 14.90 -9.58
CA THR A 272 -5.34 15.44 -10.34
C THR A 272 -4.18 15.73 -9.42
N ARG A 273 -2.99 15.29 -9.84
CA ARG A 273 -1.70 15.73 -9.30
C ARG A 273 -1.12 16.83 -10.21
N LEU A 274 -1.37 16.69 -11.51
CA LEU A 274 -1.13 17.65 -12.55
C LEU A 274 -2.43 17.86 -13.32
N GLU A 275 -2.67 19.02 -13.90
CA GLU A 275 -3.82 19.23 -14.76
C GLU A 275 -3.78 18.30 -15.97
N ALA A 276 -4.89 17.60 -16.23
CA ALA A 276 -4.98 16.68 -17.36
C ALA A 276 -5.18 17.45 -18.68
N GLY A 277 -4.58 16.98 -19.75
CA GLY A 277 -4.63 17.67 -21.04
C GLY A 277 -4.75 16.75 -22.24
N VAL A 278 -4.93 17.34 -23.41
CA VAL A 278 -4.93 16.60 -24.68
C VAL A 278 -3.57 15.93 -24.88
N GLY A 279 -3.61 14.65 -25.25
CA GLY A 279 -2.42 13.80 -25.40
C GLY A 279 -2.12 12.91 -24.22
N ASP A 280 -2.65 13.19 -23.02
CA ASP A 280 -2.47 12.32 -21.87
C ASP A 280 -3.08 10.94 -22.14
N ARG A 281 -2.38 9.89 -21.70
CA ARG A 281 -2.71 8.49 -21.95
C ARG A 281 -3.42 7.89 -20.75
N LEU A 282 -4.30 6.93 -21.03
CA LEU A 282 -5.07 6.24 -20.01
C LEU A 282 -4.60 4.80 -19.86
N SER A 283 -4.48 4.35 -18.60
CA SER A 283 -4.26 2.94 -18.25
C SER A 283 -5.31 2.55 -17.22
N PRO A 284 -5.93 1.36 -17.33
CA PRO A 284 -6.86 0.88 -16.31
C PRO A 284 -6.24 0.86 -14.92
N VAL A 285 -7.04 1.16 -13.90
CA VAL A 285 -6.64 0.96 -12.52
C VAL A 285 -6.59 -0.55 -12.27
N PRO A 286 -5.43 -1.13 -11.90
CA PRO A 286 -5.37 -2.55 -11.55
C PRO A 286 -6.21 -2.80 -10.30
N GLN A 287 -6.79 -3.99 -10.21
CA GLN A 287 -7.41 -4.41 -8.95
C GLN A 287 -6.35 -4.38 -7.85
N GLN A 288 -6.65 -3.68 -6.76
CA GLN A 288 -5.77 -3.65 -5.60
C GLN A 288 -5.83 -5.02 -4.92
N GLU A 289 -4.72 -5.72 -4.95
CA GLU A 289 -4.51 -6.84 -4.04
C GLU A 289 -4.20 -6.24 -2.66
N GLU A 290 -5.00 -6.56 -1.66
CA GLU A 290 -4.66 -6.30 -0.26
C GLU A 290 -3.46 -7.17 0.12
N VAL A 291 -2.26 -6.63 -0.03
CA VAL A 291 -1.03 -7.34 0.30
C VAL A 291 -0.44 -6.78 1.59
N ALA A 292 -0.21 -7.66 2.54
CA ALA A 292 0.56 -7.32 3.73
C ALA A 292 2.02 -7.09 3.35
N TYR A 293 2.53 -5.92 3.68
CA TYR A 293 3.94 -5.57 3.47
C TYR A 293 4.77 -6.03 4.68
N VAL A 294 5.38 -7.18 4.53
CA VAL A 294 6.23 -7.79 5.57
C VAL A 294 7.69 -7.67 5.16
N PRO A 295 8.52 -6.93 5.91
CA PRO A 295 9.94 -6.81 5.60
C PRO A 295 10.69 -8.14 5.77
N HIS A 296 11.51 -8.48 4.79
CA HIS A 296 12.38 -9.68 4.82
C HIS A 296 13.58 -9.52 3.88
N PRO A 297 14.69 -10.22 4.13
CA PRO A 297 15.81 -10.24 3.22
C PRO A 297 15.51 -11.13 2.01
N PRO A 298 16.13 -10.87 0.84
CA PRO A 298 16.11 -11.81 -0.29
C PRO A 298 16.65 -13.18 0.10
N ALA A 299 16.02 -14.25 -0.41
CA ALA A 299 16.47 -15.62 -0.19
C ALA A 299 17.79 -15.95 -0.94
N SER A 300 18.04 -15.25 -2.05
CA SER A 300 19.23 -15.39 -2.88
C SER A 300 20.01 -14.08 -2.93
N PRO A 301 21.32 -14.11 -3.18
CA PRO A 301 22.11 -12.89 -3.36
C PRO A 301 21.57 -12.02 -4.49
N VAL A 302 21.25 -10.78 -4.17
CA VAL A 302 20.74 -9.78 -5.13
C VAL A 302 21.62 -8.53 -5.05
N GLN A 303 21.96 -7.99 -6.22
CA GLN A 303 22.65 -6.71 -6.35
C GLN A 303 22.20 -5.97 -7.61
N GLY A 304 22.27 -4.66 -7.56
CA GLY A 304 21.89 -3.80 -8.68
C GLY A 304 22.17 -2.34 -8.41
N ARG A 305 21.59 -1.48 -9.25
CA ARG A 305 21.74 -0.02 -9.20
C ARG A 305 20.40 0.68 -9.01
N ILE A 306 20.45 1.85 -8.41
CA ILE A 306 19.34 2.80 -8.46
C ILE A 306 19.28 3.34 -9.90
N VAL A 307 18.14 3.16 -10.56
CA VAL A 307 17.93 3.60 -11.95
C VAL A 307 17.50 5.05 -12.00
N SER A 308 16.51 5.39 -11.18
CA SER A 308 15.94 6.74 -11.09
C SER A 308 15.38 7.03 -9.71
N ILE A 309 15.18 8.31 -9.44
CA ILE A 309 14.42 8.79 -8.29
C ILE A 309 13.01 9.08 -8.80
N TYR A 310 11.99 8.53 -8.12
CA TYR A 310 10.60 8.76 -8.51
C TYR A 310 10.24 10.24 -8.37
N GLY A 311 9.76 10.83 -9.47
CA GLY A 311 9.46 12.25 -9.55
C GLY A 311 10.55 13.06 -10.22
N GLU A 312 10.69 14.35 -9.86
CA GLU A 312 11.60 15.29 -10.54
C GLU A 312 12.94 15.50 -9.78
N GLY A 313 13.19 14.72 -8.73
CA GLY A 313 14.38 14.88 -7.89
C GLY A 313 15.64 14.29 -8.53
N LEU A 314 16.78 14.98 -8.38
CA LEU A 314 18.10 14.45 -8.73
C LEU A 314 18.70 13.61 -7.61
N ARG A 315 18.22 13.79 -6.38
CA ARG A 315 18.67 13.09 -5.18
C ARG A 315 17.47 12.76 -4.30
N ALA A 316 17.53 11.63 -3.61
CA ALA A 316 16.49 11.17 -2.71
C ALA A 316 17.01 11.03 -1.27
N GLY A 317 16.16 11.40 -0.32
CA GLY A 317 16.36 11.20 1.11
C GLY A 317 15.45 10.11 1.68
N GLN A 318 15.39 10.04 3.01
CA GLN A 318 14.49 9.16 3.72
C GLN A 318 13.02 9.37 3.31
N ASN A 319 12.23 8.30 3.24
CA ASN A 319 10.82 8.28 2.85
C ASN A 319 10.54 8.69 1.39
N GLN A 320 11.57 8.73 0.55
CA GLN A 320 11.40 8.91 -0.89
C GLN A 320 11.53 7.57 -1.63
N VAL A 321 11.00 7.53 -2.85
CA VAL A 321 10.91 6.32 -3.68
C VAL A 321 11.96 6.35 -4.77
N VAL A 322 12.59 5.21 -5.00
CA VAL A 322 13.58 4.99 -6.06
C VAL A 322 13.24 3.77 -6.91
N ALA A 323 13.60 3.80 -8.18
CA ALA A 323 13.53 2.66 -9.08
C ALA A 323 14.83 1.86 -9.02
N LEU A 324 14.72 0.53 -8.95
CA LEU A 324 15.83 -0.42 -8.88
C LEU A 324 15.99 -1.14 -10.21
N SER A 325 17.22 -1.43 -10.63
CA SER A 325 17.55 -2.15 -11.86
C SER A 325 17.32 -3.66 -11.80
N ARG A 326 16.53 -4.13 -10.85
CA ARG A 326 16.18 -5.54 -10.68
C ARG A 326 14.68 -5.66 -10.41
N GLY A 327 14.08 -6.70 -10.99
CA GLY A 327 12.66 -7.00 -10.88
C GLY A 327 12.39 -8.45 -10.53
N ARG A 328 11.20 -8.92 -10.88
CA ARG A 328 10.76 -10.30 -10.61
C ARG A 328 11.68 -11.34 -11.25
N ARG A 329 12.13 -11.10 -12.49
CA ARG A 329 13.06 -12.00 -13.20
C ARG A 329 14.39 -12.21 -12.45
N ASP A 330 14.77 -11.25 -11.61
CA ASP A 330 16.02 -11.25 -10.83
C ASP A 330 15.81 -11.76 -9.39
N GLY A 331 14.62 -12.28 -9.07
CA GLY A 331 14.27 -12.78 -7.75
C GLY A 331 13.91 -11.67 -6.73
N ILE A 332 13.60 -10.47 -7.19
CA ILE A 332 13.06 -9.43 -6.31
C ILE A 332 11.58 -9.68 -6.03
N GLU A 333 11.22 -9.60 -4.76
CA GLU A 333 9.86 -9.74 -4.27
C GLU A 333 9.43 -8.53 -3.43
N ARG A 334 8.12 -8.35 -3.29
CA ARG A 334 7.55 -7.33 -2.38
C ARG A 334 7.92 -7.68 -0.94
N GLY A 335 8.36 -6.69 -0.18
CA GLY A 335 8.78 -6.90 1.20
C GLY A 335 10.30 -7.05 1.34
N HIS A 336 11.05 -7.23 0.26
CA HIS A 336 12.50 -7.30 0.35
C HIS A 336 13.08 -6.03 0.96
N VAL A 337 13.98 -6.22 1.91
CA VAL A 337 14.85 -5.16 2.45
C VAL A 337 16.22 -5.32 1.82
N LEU A 338 16.78 -4.21 1.36
CA LEU A 338 18.05 -4.16 0.66
C LEU A 338 18.97 -3.14 1.32
N ALA A 339 20.27 -3.44 1.35
CA ALA A 339 21.28 -2.49 1.80
C ALA A 339 21.63 -1.52 0.67
N LEU A 340 21.76 -0.25 1.00
CA LEU A 340 22.19 0.80 0.10
C LEU A 340 23.66 1.13 0.34
N TRP A 341 24.42 1.21 -0.72
CA TRP A 341 25.86 1.43 -0.71
C TRP A 341 26.24 2.68 -1.50
N ARG A 342 27.08 3.48 -0.90
CA ARG A 342 27.76 4.58 -1.56
C ARG A 342 29.08 4.08 -2.10
N ALA A 343 29.36 4.38 -3.36
CA ALA A 343 30.66 4.10 -3.94
C ALA A 343 31.73 4.93 -3.23
N GLY A 344 32.82 4.29 -2.85
CA GLY A 344 33.99 4.97 -2.32
C GLY A 344 34.50 6.03 -3.31
N THR A 345 34.99 7.13 -2.82
CA THR A 345 35.56 8.18 -3.66
C THR A 345 37.05 7.90 -3.95
N PRO A 346 37.59 8.29 -5.12
CA PRO A 346 39.02 8.29 -5.33
C PRO A 346 39.72 9.21 -4.32
N ALA A 347 40.77 8.71 -3.71
CA ALA A 347 41.62 9.46 -2.79
C ALA A 347 43.09 9.40 -3.24
N VAL A 348 43.90 10.38 -2.86
CA VAL A 348 45.32 10.38 -3.15
C VAL A 348 46.06 10.36 -1.82
N ASP A 349 46.85 9.30 -1.61
CA ASP A 349 47.78 9.27 -0.48
C ASP A 349 48.93 10.22 -0.77
N THR A 350 49.08 11.23 0.08
CA THR A 350 50.15 12.21 0.05
C THR A 350 51.08 12.10 1.27
N THR A 351 50.90 11.05 2.10
CA THR A 351 51.63 10.87 3.37
C THR A 351 52.96 10.11 3.16
N GLY A 352 53.09 9.39 2.02
CA GLY A 352 54.32 8.70 1.63
C GLY A 352 55.21 9.52 0.73
N ALA A 353 56.40 8.94 0.33
CA ALA A 353 57.33 9.56 -0.59
C ALA A 353 56.78 9.70 -2.03
N GLU A 354 55.86 8.84 -2.41
CA GLU A 354 55.19 8.85 -3.71
C GLU A 354 53.67 9.09 -3.51
N ARG A 355 53.09 9.83 -4.46
CA ARG A 355 51.63 10.02 -4.49
C ARG A 355 50.98 8.79 -5.09
N VAL A 356 50.15 8.10 -4.31
CA VAL A 356 49.41 6.91 -4.74
C VAL A 356 47.92 7.24 -4.81
N THR A 357 47.33 7.09 -6.00
CA THR A 357 45.89 7.19 -6.17
C THR A 357 45.26 5.86 -5.69
N MET A 358 44.26 5.94 -4.79
CA MET A 358 43.55 4.79 -4.26
C MET A 358 42.07 5.03 -4.39
N GLN A 359 41.30 3.95 -4.41
CA GLN A 359 39.82 3.95 -4.33
C GLN A 359 39.44 3.59 -2.90
N LEU A 360 38.69 4.48 -2.24
CA LEU A 360 38.13 4.17 -0.93
C LEU A 360 37.10 3.04 -1.05
N PRO A 361 36.91 2.22 0.00
CA PRO A 361 35.91 1.17 -0.03
C PRO A 361 34.48 1.75 -0.10
N ASP A 362 33.56 0.94 -0.66
CA ASP A 362 32.14 1.25 -0.60
C ASP A 362 31.65 1.23 0.84
N GLU A 363 30.82 2.19 1.20
CA GLU A 363 30.25 2.31 2.54
C GLU A 363 28.74 2.08 2.52
N ARG A 364 28.26 1.24 3.46
CA ARG A 364 26.83 1.05 3.67
C ARG A 364 26.26 2.29 4.33
N HIS A 365 25.29 2.94 3.66
CA HIS A 365 24.74 4.19 4.17
C HIS A 365 23.22 4.21 4.30
N GLY A 366 22.52 3.10 4.00
CA GLY A 366 21.08 3.07 4.12
C GLY A 366 20.43 1.71 3.93
N LEU A 367 19.09 1.73 3.99
CA LEU A 367 18.21 0.60 3.77
C LEU A 367 17.06 0.99 2.85
N LEU A 368 16.71 0.08 1.96
CA LEU A 368 15.59 0.17 1.03
C LEU A 368 14.55 -0.88 1.35
N PHE A 369 13.28 -0.56 1.10
CA PHE A 369 12.16 -1.49 1.23
C PHE A 369 11.40 -1.57 -0.09
N VAL A 370 11.39 -2.75 -0.69
CA VAL A 370 10.71 -3.00 -1.97
C VAL A 370 9.21 -3.16 -1.74
N PHE A 371 8.40 -2.26 -2.29
CA PHE A 371 6.94 -2.31 -2.15
C PHE A 371 6.21 -2.62 -3.46
N ARG A 372 6.88 -2.46 -4.62
CA ARG A 372 6.30 -2.76 -5.93
C ARG A 372 7.31 -3.40 -6.85
N VAL A 373 6.91 -4.47 -7.53
CA VAL A 373 7.79 -5.27 -8.39
C VAL A 373 7.16 -5.44 -9.76
N PHE A 374 7.93 -5.09 -10.78
CA PHE A 374 7.65 -5.33 -12.19
C PHE A 374 8.60 -6.42 -12.71
N GLU A 375 8.56 -6.74 -13.99
CA GLU A 375 9.36 -7.83 -14.53
C GLU A 375 10.87 -7.54 -14.42
N ARG A 376 11.31 -6.34 -14.81
CA ARG A 376 12.73 -5.96 -14.87
C ARG A 376 13.13 -4.85 -13.89
N VAL A 377 12.17 -4.20 -13.26
CA VAL A 377 12.32 -3.03 -12.38
C VAL A 377 11.53 -3.27 -11.11
N SER A 378 11.95 -2.69 -10.02
CA SER A 378 11.13 -2.58 -8.81
C SER A 378 11.22 -1.19 -8.20
N TYR A 379 10.21 -0.81 -7.41
CA TYR A 379 10.24 0.43 -6.63
C TYR A 379 10.47 0.12 -5.17
N ALA A 380 11.36 0.89 -4.58
CA ALA A 380 11.70 0.80 -3.17
C ALA A 380 11.57 2.16 -2.46
N LEU A 381 11.10 2.09 -1.21
CA LEU A 381 11.09 3.21 -0.27
C LEU A 381 12.44 3.25 0.46
N ILE A 382 13.05 4.40 0.56
CA ILE A 382 14.24 4.60 1.37
C ILE A 382 13.81 4.66 2.85
N LEU A 383 14.12 3.60 3.61
CA LEU A 383 13.74 3.52 5.04
C LEU A 383 14.67 4.35 5.91
N THR A 384 15.97 4.21 5.68
CA THR A 384 17.00 4.95 6.39
C THR A 384 18.11 5.31 5.42
N VAL A 385 18.69 6.48 5.59
CA VAL A 385 19.84 6.92 4.81
C VAL A 385 20.62 7.97 5.59
N GLN A 386 21.95 7.93 5.50
CA GLN A 386 22.84 8.91 6.12
C GLN A 386 23.11 10.09 5.17
N GLU A 387 23.18 9.81 3.88
CA GLU A 387 23.43 10.81 2.84
C GLU A 387 22.44 10.63 1.67
N PRO A 388 22.16 11.68 0.89
CA PRO A 388 21.23 11.60 -0.23
C PRO A 388 21.62 10.56 -1.27
N VAL A 389 20.65 9.79 -1.72
CA VAL A 389 20.75 8.75 -2.75
C VAL A 389 20.69 9.37 -4.14
N SER A 390 21.47 8.85 -5.06
CA SER A 390 21.50 9.27 -6.47
C SER A 390 21.28 8.07 -7.40
N ALA A 391 20.86 8.34 -8.63
CA ALA A 391 20.88 7.33 -9.67
C ALA A 391 22.33 6.83 -9.88
N GLY A 392 22.50 5.51 -10.00
CA GLY A 392 23.80 4.85 -10.06
C GLY A 392 24.31 4.28 -8.73
N ASP A 393 23.74 4.69 -7.58
CA ASP A 393 24.10 4.08 -6.29
C ASP A 393 23.77 2.60 -6.28
N ARG A 394 24.61 1.82 -5.58
CA ARG A 394 24.52 0.37 -5.54
C ARG A 394 23.60 -0.10 -4.41
N PHE A 395 22.89 -1.19 -4.65
CA PHE A 395 22.23 -1.93 -3.58
C PHE A 395 22.60 -3.41 -3.59
N THR A 396 22.52 -4.04 -2.42
CA THR A 396 22.71 -5.49 -2.23
C THR A 396 21.67 -6.02 -1.24
N GLN A 397 21.71 -7.34 -0.99
CA GLN A 397 21.06 -7.88 0.21
C GLN A 397 21.61 -7.19 1.48
N PRO A 398 20.82 -7.13 2.57
CA PRO A 398 21.17 -6.39 3.78
C PRO A 398 22.32 -7.03 4.57
#